data_f66203182f72ba4253c23a6602f6ef47
#
_entry.id   f66203182f72ba4253c23a6602f6ef47
#
_cell.length_a   1.000
_cell.length_b   1.000
_cell.length_c   1.000
_cell.angle_alpha   90.00
_cell.angle_beta   90.00
_cell.angle_gamma   90.00
#
_symmetry.space_group_name_H-M   'P 1'
#
loop_
_entity.id
_entity.type
_entity.pdbx_description
1 polymer ?
#
loop_
_entity_poly.entity_id
_entity_poly.type
_entity_poly.pdbx_seq_one_letter_code
_entity_poly.pdbx_strand_id
1 'polypeptide(L)'
;MSGKPESVTVLGKVYSITYCDNPSEVDIYKRKSLWGQIDYWTRTIRVYDNGRSLQDIWETIIHEILHGIGGELKLNINKEENHNELGILALAITDTLFRNDLIKLI
;
A
#
# COMPACT_ATOMS: atom_id res chain seq x y z
N MET A 1 15.21 13.62 4.49
CA MET A 1 14.70 12.32 4.04
C MET A 1 13.31 12.07 4.53
N SER A 2 12.47 11.60 3.66
CA SER A 2 11.05 11.46 4.01
C SER A 2 10.69 10.13 4.67
N GLY A 3 11.53 9.11 4.56
CA GLY A 3 11.19 7.76 5.00
C GLY A 3 10.17 7.07 4.11
N LYS A 4 9.78 7.70 2.99
CA LYS A 4 8.88 7.09 2.01
C LYS A 4 9.69 6.26 1.02
N PRO A 5 9.34 4.98 0.79
CA PRO A 5 10.10 4.16 -0.15
C PRO A 5 9.78 4.53 -1.59
N GLU A 6 10.75 4.35 -2.49
CA GLU A 6 10.56 4.55 -3.92
C GLU A 6 10.07 3.27 -4.60
N SER A 7 10.34 2.14 -3.99
CA SER A 7 9.91 0.84 -4.51
C SER A 7 9.83 -0.18 -3.38
N VAL A 8 9.11 -1.26 -3.63
CA VAL A 8 9.07 -2.42 -2.75
C VAL A 8 9.11 -3.68 -3.60
N THR A 9 9.67 -4.75 -3.04
CA THR A 9 9.68 -6.04 -3.71
C THR A 9 8.66 -6.95 -3.06
N VAL A 10 7.74 -7.45 -3.85
CA VAL A 10 6.68 -8.36 -3.39
C VAL A 10 6.85 -9.68 -4.10
N LEU A 11 7.20 -10.72 -3.35
CA LEU A 11 7.42 -12.07 -3.88
C LEU A 11 8.36 -12.06 -5.09
N GLY A 12 9.48 -11.36 -4.96
CA GLY A 12 10.49 -11.27 -6.00
C GLY A 12 10.21 -10.29 -7.12
N LYS A 13 9.05 -9.64 -7.11
CA LYS A 13 8.67 -8.67 -8.15
C LYS A 13 8.78 -7.25 -7.59
N VAL A 14 9.50 -6.40 -8.30
CA VAL A 14 9.71 -5.00 -7.89
C VAL A 14 8.52 -4.16 -8.34
N TYR A 15 7.91 -3.47 -7.38
CA TYR A 15 6.85 -2.50 -7.63
C TYR A 15 7.38 -1.09 -7.36
N SER A 16 7.24 -0.20 -8.33
CA SER A 16 7.55 1.22 -8.13
C SER A 16 6.42 1.87 -7.35
N ILE A 17 6.74 2.81 -6.47
CA ILE A 17 5.73 3.54 -5.73
C ILE A 17 5.61 4.95 -6.29
N THR A 18 4.40 5.32 -6.72
CA THR A 18 4.09 6.66 -7.23
C THR A 18 3.21 7.36 -6.20
N TYR A 19 3.65 8.53 -5.75
CA TYR A 19 2.90 9.33 -4.79
C TYR A 19 2.05 10.37 -5.51
N CYS A 20 0.78 10.47 -5.11
CA CYS A 20 -0.19 11.35 -5.75
C CYS A 20 -0.64 12.45 -4.77
N ASP A 21 -0.85 13.65 -5.27
CA ASP A 21 -1.28 14.78 -4.44
C ASP A 21 -2.75 14.73 -4.06
N ASN A 22 -3.57 14.06 -4.88
CA ASN A 22 -5.01 13.98 -4.67
C ASN A 22 -5.50 12.54 -4.75
N PRO A 23 -6.49 12.16 -3.92
CA PRO A 23 -7.06 10.80 -3.99
C PRO A 23 -7.65 10.46 -5.35
N SER A 24 -8.13 11.47 -6.10
CA SER A 24 -8.71 11.27 -7.43
C SER A 24 -7.67 10.87 -8.47
N GLU A 25 -6.38 11.07 -8.18
CA GLU A 25 -5.31 10.71 -9.10
C GLU A 25 -4.78 9.30 -8.88
N VAL A 26 -5.16 8.66 -7.78
CA VAL A 26 -4.63 7.34 -7.41
C VAL A 26 -5.15 6.24 -8.33
N ASP A 27 -6.46 6.23 -8.60
CA ASP A 27 -7.03 5.23 -9.52
C ASP A 27 -6.56 5.53 -10.93
N ILE A 28 -5.77 4.62 -11.51
CA ILE A 28 -5.24 4.77 -12.86
C ILE A 28 -6.34 4.93 -13.91
N TYR A 29 -7.54 4.40 -13.63
CA TYR A 29 -8.68 4.49 -14.53
C TYR A 29 -9.58 5.69 -14.27
N LYS A 30 -9.24 6.50 -13.24
CA LYS A 30 -9.97 7.72 -12.88
C LYS A 30 -11.46 7.48 -12.58
N ARG A 31 -11.78 6.32 -12.01
CA ARG A 31 -13.18 5.96 -11.72
C ARG A 31 -13.65 6.52 -10.39
N LYS A 32 -12.76 6.59 -9.39
CA LYS A 32 -13.09 7.01 -8.03
C LYS A 32 -11.86 7.50 -7.29
N SER A 33 -12.08 8.13 -6.14
CA SER A 33 -11.00 8.53 -5.25
C SER A 33 -10.55 7.35 -4.40
N LEU A 34 -9.25 7.14 -4.30
CA LEU A 34 -8.65 6.05 -3.55
C LEU A 34 -7.47 6.58 -2.75
N TRP A 35 -7.13 5.89 -1.65
CA TRP A 35 -5.92 6.19 -0.91
C TRP A 35 -4.72 5.41 -1.45
N GLY A 36 -4.95 4.24 -2.01
CA GLY A 36 -3.92 3.43 -2.63
C GLY A 36 -4.48 2.51 -3.69
N GLN A 37 -3.61 2.07 -4.58
CA GLN A 37 -3.96 1.10 -5.62
C GLN A 37 -2.70 0.35 -6.02
N ILE A 38 -2.82 -0.95 -6.21
CA ILE A 38 -1.76 -1.76 -6.82
C ILE A 38 -2.19 -2.10 -8.24
N ASP A 39 -1.27 -1.89 -9.19
CA ASP A 39 -1.47 -2.26 -10.59
C ASP A 39 -0.44 -3.34 -10.92
N TYR A 40 -0.93 -4.56 -11.08
CA TYR A 40 -0.09 -5.71 -11.37
C TYR A 40 0.55 -5.64 -12.76
N TRP A 41 -0.15 -5.00 -13.68
CA TRP A 41 0.29 -4.93 -15.07
C TRP A 41 1.55 -4.06 -15.23
N THR A 42 1.52 -2.88 -14.64
CA THR A 42 2.67 -1.96 -14.69
C THR A 42 3.61 -2.12 -13.52
N ARG A 43 3.27 -2.96 -12.54
CA ARG A 43 4.02 -3.15 -11.29
C ARG A 43 4.24 -1.82 -10.58
N THR A 44 3.14 -1.15 -10.33
CA THR A 44 3.14 0.16 -9.67
C THR A 44 2.16 0.15 -8.50
N ILE A 45 2.59 0.70 -7.37
CA ILE A 45 1.70 1.01 -6.25
C ILE A 45 1.55 2.52 -6.24
N ARG A 46 0.32 3.01 -6.32
CA ARG A 46 0.01 4.43 -6.28
C ARG A 46 -0.53 4.76 -4.91
N VAL A 47 -0.04 5.84 -4.31
CA VAL A 47 -0.37 6.20 -2.92
C VAL A 47 -0.65 7.69 -2.83
N TYR A 48 -1.78 8.03 -2.21
CA TYR A 48 -2.06 9.41 -1.85
C TYR A 48 -1.24 9.76 -0.60
N ASP A 49 -0.42 10.80 -0.67
CA ASP A 49 0.48 11.14 0.44
C ASP A 49 0.37 12.57 0.94
N ASN A 50 -0.33 13.44 0.22
CA ASN A 50 -0.38 14.86 0.54
C ASN A 50 -1.07 15.12 1.88
N GLY A 51 -0.34 15.72 2.82
CA GLY A 51 -0.89 16.06 4.14
C GLY A 51 -1.07 14.91 5.09
N ARG A 52 -0.58 13.72 4.74
CA ARG A 52 -0.73 12.52 5.57
C ARG A 52 0.51 12.25 6.40
N SER A 53 0.32 11.62 7.57
CA SER A 53 1.45 11.19 8.39
C SER A 53 2.22 10.06 7.71
N LEU A 54 3.49 9.92 8.06
CA LEU A 54 4.30 8.84 7.51
C LEU A 54 3.72 7.47 7.86
N GLN A 55 3.17 7.32 9.08
CA GLN A 55 2.54 6.06 9.47
C GLN A 55 1.33 5.74 8.60
N ASP A 56 0.50 6.74 8.28
CA ASP A 56 -0.67 6.54 7.42
C ASP A 56 -0.26 6.18 5.99
N ILE A 57 0.80 6.80 5.49
CA ILE A 57 1.35 6.48 4.18
C ILE A 57 1.81 5.03 4.15
N TRP A 58 2.56 4.60 5.16
CA TRP A 58 3.02 3.22 5.27
C TRP A 58 1.86 2.23 5.42
N GLU A 59 0.81 2.60 6.14
CA GLU A 59 -0.38 1.74 6.24
C GLU A 59 -0.99 1.49 4.87
N THR A 60 -1.08 2.53 4.05
CA THR A 60 -1.59 2.40 2.67
C THR A 60 -0.67 1.51 1.84
N ILE A 61 0.65 1.70 1.93
CA ILE A 61 1.62 0.87 1.20
C ILE A 61 1.47 -0.60 1.62
N ILE A 62 1.40 -0.88 2.92
CA ILE A 62 1.27 -2.25 3.43
C ILE A 62 -0.06 -2.86 3.00
N HIS A 63 -1.14 -2.07 2.98
CA HIS A 63 -2.44 -2.51 2.47
C HIS A 63 -2.31 -3.02 1.02
N GLU A 64 -1.63 -2.25 0.16
CA GLU A 64 -1.43 -2.65 -1.23
C GLU A 64 -0.48 -3.83 -1.37
N ILE A 65 0.55 -3.91 -0.52
CA ILE A 65 1.44 -5.08 -0.48
C ILE A 65 0.64 -6.34 -0.14
N LEU A 66 -0.29 -6.27 0.81
CA LEU A 66 -1.15 -7.40 1.18
C LEU A 66 -2.05 -7.82 0.02
N HIS A 67 -2.59 -6.85 -0.74
CA HIS A 67 -3.30 -7.16 -1.98
C HIS A 67 -2.38 -7.88 -2.96
N GLY A 68 -1.13 -7.41 -3.09
CA GLY A 68 -0.15 -8.04 -3.98
C GLY A 68 0.15 -9.49 -3.59
N ILE A 69 0.39 -9.72 -2.30
CA ILE A 69 0.66 -11.07 -1.79
C ILE A 69 -0.58 -11.96 -1.96
N GLY A 70 -1.74 -11.45 -1.55
CA GLY A 70 -2.99 -12.19 -1.64
C GLY A 70 -3.37 -12.53 -3.07
N GLY A 71 -3.16 -11.60 -4.00
CA GLY A 71 -3.43 -11.83 -5.42
C GLY A 71 -2.47 -12.83 -6.03
N GLU A 72 -1.18 -12.70 -5.74
CA GLU A 72 -0.16 -13.59 -6.30
C GLU A 72 -0.32 -15.03 -5.78
N LEU A 73 -0.62 -15.18 -4.50
CA LEU A 73 -0.78 -16.50 -3.88
C LEU A 73 -2.23 -16.99 -3.89
N LYS A 74 -3.15 -16.21 -4.45
CA LYS A 74 -4.58 -16.53 -4.52
C LYS A 74 -5.18 -16.84 -3.15
N LEU A 75 -4.85 -16.00 -2.18
CA LEU A 75 -5.34 -16.15 -0.81
C LEU A 75 -6.74 -15.55 -0.66
N ASN A 76 -7.53 -16.11 0.24
CA ASN A 76 -8.87 -15.63 0.51
C ASN A 76 -8.91 -14.19 1.02
N ILE A 77 -7.85 -13.71 1.68
CA ILE A 77 -7.78 -12.34 2.19
C ILE A 77 -7.92 -11.31 1.07
N ASN A 78 -7.59 -11.66 -0.17
CA ASN A 78 -7.67 -10.75 -1.31
C ASN A 78 -9.07 -10.69 -1.94
N LYS A 79 -10.02 -11.50 -1.47
CA LYS A 79 -11.38 -11.45 -1.97
C LYS A 79 -12.08 -10.17 -1.53
N GLU A 80 -12.94 -9.63 -2.39
CA GLU A 80 -13.72 -8.42 -2.12
C GLU A 80 -14.45 -8.50 -0.77
N GLU A 81 -15.04 -9.64 -0.47
CA GLU A 81 -15.78 -9.86 0.77
C GLU A 81 -14.91 -9.76 2.02
N ASN A 82 -13.59 -9.92 1.89
CA ASN A 82 -12.64 -9.86 3.00
C ASN A 82 -11.85 -8.55 3.04
N HIS A 83 -12.26 -7.55 2.29
CA HIS A 83 -11.54 -6.28 2.19
C HIS A 83 -11.37 -5.59 3.55
N ASN A 84 -12.39 -5.65 4.42
CA ASN A 84 -12.30 -5.08 5.76
C ASN A 84 -11.22 -5.76 6.60
N GLU A 85 -11.14 -7.08 6.53
CA GLU A 85 -10.13 -7.84 7.28
C GLU A 85 -8.72 -7.50 6.78
N LEU A 86 -8.55 -7.34 5.48
CA LEU A 86 -7.27 -6.94 4.91
C LEU A 86 -6.86 -5.56 5.43
N GLY A 87 -7.80 -4.61 5.48
CA GLY A 87 -7.54 -3.28 6.01
C GLY A 87 -7.14 -3.29 7.49
N ILE A 88 -7.84 -4.10 8.29
CA ILE A 88 -7.51 -4.24 9.71
C ILE A 88 -6.13 -4.85 9.89
N LEU A 89 -5.81 -5.85 9.09
CA LEU A 89 -4.50 -6.50 9.13
C LEU A 89 -3.39 -5.51 8.76
N ALA A 90 -3.61 -4.70 7.74
CA ALA A 90 -2.65 -3.68 7.34
C ALA A 90 -2.39 -2.68 8.47
N LEU A 91 -3.45 -2.24 9.13
CA LEU A 91 -3.35 -1.34 10.28
C LEU A 91 -2.53 -1.97 11.41
N ALA A 92 -2.85 -3.22 11.76
CA ALA A 92 -2.18 -3.92 12.85
C ALA A 92 -0.70 -4.16 12.55
N ILE A 93 -0.38 -4.56 11.33
CA ILE A 93 1.01 -4.79 10.90
C ILE A 93 1.78 -3.47 10.95
N THR A 94 1.22 -2.40 10.41
CA THR A 94 1.87 -1.09 10.37
C THR A 94 2.15 -0.60 11.79
N ASP A 95 1.15 -0.69 12.68
CA ASP A 95 1.33 -0.28 14.08
C ASP A 95 2.44 -1.09 14.74
N THR A 96 2.46 -2.40 14.52
CA THR A 96 3.49 -3.27 15.10
C THR A 96 4.89 -2.88 14.61
N LEU A 97 5.04 -2.61 13.32
CA LEU A 97 6.34 -2.25 12.75
C LEU A 97 6.83 -0.91 13.30
N PHE A 98 5.94 0.08 13.40
CA PHE A 98 6.32 1.40 13.92
C PHE A 98 6.63 1.35 15.42
N ARG A 99 5.84 0.65 16.22
CA ARG A 99 6.07 0.56 17.66
C ARG A 99 7.37 -0.14 18.03
N ASN A 100 7.85 -1.00 17.18
CA ASN A 100 9.06 -1.80 17.43
C ASN A 100 10.25 -1.32 16.60
N ASP A 101 10.15 -0.15 15.98
CA ASP A 101 11.21 0.45 15.17
C ASP A 101 11.72 -0.50 14.07
N LEU A 102 10.81 -1.29 13.49
CA LEU A 102 11.16 -2.22 12.43
C LEU A 102 11.14 -1.57 11.04
N ILE A 103 10.50 -0.41 10.92
CA ILE A 103 10.59 0.42 9.72
C ILE A 103 11.61 1.52 10.01
N LYS A 104 12.64 1.57 9.18
CA LYS A 104 13.68 2.59 9.35
C LYS A 104 13.25 3.87 8.66
N LEU A 105 13.08 4.92 9.45
CA LEU A 105 12.67 6.25 8.98
C LEU A 105 13.92 7.10 8.79
N ILE A 106 14.56 6.94 7.68
CA ILE A 106 15.79 7.69 7.38
C ILE A 106 15.49 8.90 6.54
#